data_04805d4fba10f553faf3be030af32115
#
_entry.id   04805d4fba10f553faf3be030af32115
#
_cell.length_a   1.000
_cell.length_b   1.000
_cell.length_c   1.000
_cell.angle_alpha   90.00
_cell.angle_beta   90.00
_cell.angle_gamma   90.00
#
_symmetry.space_group_name_H-M   'P 1'
#
loop_
_entity.id
_entity.type
_entity.pdbx_description
1 polymer ?
#
loop_
_entity_poly.entity_id
_entity_poly.type
_entity_poly.pdbx_seq_one_letter_code
_entity_poly.pdbx_strand_id
1 'polypeptide(L)'
;MFCRPLRDNGKECGIMMRLVTRSDFDGLVCAMILKELGLIEEIKFVHPKDVQDGKVELCENDITTNLPYDPRVGICFDHHESELSRNSDAVKDGKWIIEKDAKSAARVVYNYYKKDDNLKRISDEIMWAVDKGDSADFTMDEVKNPQGWVLMNFIMDARTGLGRFHDFRISNYQLMMELIDYCLDHSVEDVLQLPDVKERVDLYFEQQEKFWEQLKAVSHQEGRCVIVDLRDQDVIYTGNRFLIYTMYPDAYFSIHIAWGFRKQNTAVMIGKSIFKDTPDVDKNIADICLKYGGGGHKNAGTCQVENDKVDEVLPDILDYFNS
;
A
#
# COMPACT_ATOMS: atom_id res chain seq x y z
N MET A 1 23.66 -12.57 -15.12
CA MET A 1 23.31 -12.92 -16.51
C MET A 1 23.12 -11.58 -17.21
N PHE A 2 23.95 -11.25 -18.19
CA PHE A 2 24.03 -9.89 -18.74
C PHE A 2 22.81 -9.57 -19.59
N CYS A 3 22.14 -8.43 -19.31
CA CYS A 3 21.14 -7.84 -20.20
C CYS A 3 21.81 -7.58 -21.58
N ARG A 4 21.31 -8.23 -22.61
CA ARG A 4 21.72 -7.97 -23.99
C ARG A 4 20.78 -6.95 -24.62
N PRO A 5 21.29 -5.91 -25.30
CA PRO A 5 20.44 -5.04 -26.11
C PRO A 5 20.00 -5.82 -27.37
N LEU A 6 18.68 -5.85 -27.60
CA LEU A 6 18.15 -6.36 -28.87
C LEU A 6 18.36 -5.29 -29.95
N ARG A 7 19.10 -5.67 -31.00
CA ARG A 7 19.24 -4.88 -32.23
C ARG A 7 18.32 -5.48 -33.29
N ASP A 8 17.40 -4.68 -33.80
CA ASP A 8 16.85 -4.94 -35.12
C ASP A 8 16.40 -3.64 -35.85
N ASN A 9 16.90 -3.56 -37.10
CA ASN A 9 16.45 -2.77 -38.24
C ASN A 9 16.06 -1.28 -38.06
N GLY A 10 17.05 -0.40 -37.78
CA GLY A 10 17.04 0.95 -38.37
C GLY A 10 16.03 1.95 -37.84
N LYS A 11 15.27 1.64 -36.78
CA LYS A 11 14.58 2.60 -35.91
C LYS A 11 15.32 2.65 -34.59
N GLU A 12 15.48 3.84 -34.00
CA GLU A 12 15.92 3.95 -32.61
C GLU A 12 14.89 3.19 -31.74
N CYS A 13 15.14 1.91 -31.54
CA CYS A 13 14.40 1.11 -30.59
C CYS A 13 14.89 1.58 -29.24
N GLY A 14 14.12 2.43 -28.54
CA GLY A 14 14.35 2.77 -27.16
C GLY A 14 14.57 1.46 -26.38
N ILE A 15 15.56 1.44 -25.50
CA ILE A 15 15.79 0.28 -24.62
C ILE A 15 14.52 0.11 -23.82
N MET A 16 13.77 -0.98 -24.06
CA MET A 16 12.60 -1.32 -23.25
C MET A 16 13.08 -1.60 -21.83
N MET A 17 12.41 -1.00 -20.86
CA MET A 17 12.79 -1.08 -19.45
C MET A 17 11.94 -2.12 -18.71
N ARG A 18 12.39 -2.52 -17.54
CA ARG A 18 11.60 -3.33 -16.60
C ARG A 18 11.03 -2.42 -15.52
N LEU A 19 9.73 -2.53 -15.28
CA LEU A 19 9.09 -1.91 -14.09
C LEU A 19 9.30 -2.81 -12.88
N VAL A 20 9.80 -2.23 -11.79
CA VAL A 20 9.82 -2.86 -10.46
C VAL A 20 8.95 -2.00 -9.54
N THR A 21 7.87 -2.57 -9.00
CA THR A 21 6.88 -1.83 -8.22
C THR A 21 6.23 -2.69 -7.15
N ARG A 22 5.34 -2.11 -6.34
CA ARG A 22 4.54 -2.84 -5.37
C ARG A 22 3.36 -3.57 -6.03
N SER A 23 2.92 -4.67 -5.40
CA SER A 23 1.71 -5.38 -5.81
C SER A 23 0.49 -4.78 -5.10
N ASP A 24 0.13 -3.55 -5.47
CA ASP A 24 -1.04 -2.82 -5.00
C ASP A 24 -1.65 -1.99 -6.14
N PHE A 25 -2.72 -1.23 -5.86
CA PHE A 25 -3.42 -0.49 -6.90
C PHE A 25 -2.56 0.64 -7.50
N ASP A 26 -1.72 1.28 -6.70
CA ASP A 26 -0.78 2.30 -7.20
C ASP A 26 0.25 1.69 -8.17
N GLY A 27 0.81 0.52 -7.82
CA GLY A 27 1.71 -0.22 -8.71
C GLY A 27 1.02 -0.70 -9.99
N LEU A 28 -0.26 -1.07 -9.93
CA LEU A 28 -1.06 -1.41 -11.12
C LEU A 28 -1.16 -0.22 -12.07
N VAL A 29 -1.56 0.95 -11.55
CA VAL A 29 -1.76 2.15 -12.39
C VAL A 29 -0.43 2.68 -12.92
N CYS A 30 0.66 2.61 -12.16
CA CYS A 30 2.01 2.88 -12.68
C CYS A 30 2.34 2.00 -13.89
N ALA A 31 2.04 0.70 -13.79
CA ALA A 31 2.27 -0.24 -14.89
C ALA A 31 1.40 0.06 -16.11
N MET A 32 0.13 0.42 -15.91
CA MET A 32 -0.78 0.83 -16.99
C MET A 32 -0.22 2.05 -17.76
N ILE A 33 0.21 3.10 -17.05
CA ILE A 33 0.75 4.32 -17.65
C ILE A 33 2.01 4.00 -18.47
N LEU A 34 2.97 3.29 -17.87
CA LEU A 34 4.24 2.99 -18.52
C LEU A 34 4.08 2.02 -19.71
N LYS A 35 3.09 1.13 -19.65
CA LYS A 35 2.75 0.21 -20.74
C LYS A 35 2.05 0.93 -21.89
N GLU A 36 1.12 1.85 -21.61
CA GLU A 36 0.48 2.70 -22.62
C GLU A 36 1.51 3.54 -23.39
N LEU A 37 2.56 3.99 -22.72
CA LEU A 37 3.68 4.72 -23.33
C LEU A 37 4.66 3.82 -24.10
N GLY A 38 4.53 2.49 -24.00
CA GLY A 38 5.46 1.55 -24.62
C GLY A 38 6.87 1.62 -24.03
N LEU A 39 7.01 1.97 -22.76
CA LEU A 39 8.30 2.12 -22.08
C LEU A 39 8.79 0.85 -21.40
N ILE A 40 7.89 -0.08 -21.08
CA ILE A 40 8.18 -1.30 -20.34
C ILE A 40 7.70 -2.55 -21.10
N GLU A 41 8.46 -3.65 -20.96
CA GLU A 41 8.07 -4.98 -21.45
C GLU A 41 8.01 -6.05 -20.33
N GLU A 42 8.66 -5.79 -19.21
CA GLU A 42 8.68 -6.68 -18.04
C GLU A 42 8.20 -5.93 -16.79
N ILE A 43 7.45 -6.63 -15.93
CA ILE A 43 6.98 -6.10 -14.66
C ILE A 43 7.34 -7.08 -13.55
N LYS A 44 7.95 -6.54 -12.48
CA LYS A 44 8.29 -7.29 -11.27
C LYS A 44 7.66 -6.64 -10.06
N PHE A 45 6.77 -7.36 -9.38
CA PHE A 45 6.22 -6.94 -8.11
C PHE A 45 7.12 -7.35 -6.95
N VAL A 46 7.40 -6.41 -6.05
CA VAL A 46 8.30 -6.64 -4.89
C VAL A 46 7.73 -5.99 -3.63
N HIS A 47 8.22 -6.46 -2.48
CA HIS A 47 7.93 -5.80 -1.21
C HIS A 47 8.98 -4.69 -0.94
N PRO A 48 8.59 -3.48 -0.46
CA PRO A 48 9.54 -2.39 -0.19
C PRO A 48 10.70 -2.79 0.73
N LYS A 49 10.42 -3.63 1.73
CA LYS A 49 11.44 -4.14 2.65
C LYS A 49 12.52 -4.96 1.96
N ASP A 50 12.16 -5.73 0.94
CA ASP A 50 13.15 -6.54 0.20
C ASP A 50 14.08 -5.67 -0.64
N VAL A 51 13.59 -4.51 -1.11
CA VAL A 51 14.45 -3.49 -1.76
C VAL A 51 15.41 -2.87 -0.74
N GLN A 52 14.90 -2.45 0.43
CA GLN A 52 15.71 -1.90 1.52
C GLN A 52 16.78 -2.87 2.01
N ASP A 53 16.46 -4.15 2.07
CA ASP A 53 17.38 -5.22 2.51
C ASP A 53 18.35 -5.65 1.40
N GLY A 54 18.28 -5.04 0.20
CA GLY A 54 19.15 -5.39 -0.94
C GLY A 54 18.88 -6.77 -1.54
N LYS A 55 17.73 -7.39 -1.25
CA LYS A 55 17.36 -8.72 -1.77
C LYS A 55 16.86 -8.70 -3.20
N VAL A 56 16.52 -7.52 -3.71
CA VAL A 56 16.04 -7.33 -5.09
C VAL A 56 17.23 -6.96 -5.98
N GLU A 57 17.43 -7.74 -7.03
CA GLU A 57 18.38 -7.37 -8.08
C GLU A 57 17.78 -6.22 -8.91
N LEU A 58 18.46 -5.08 -8.89
CA LEU A 58 18.12 -3.86 -9.61
C LEU A 58 19.27 -3.47 -10.55
N CYS A 59 18.94 -2.84 -11.68
CA CYS A 59 19.89 -2.39 -12.67
C CYS A 59 19.45 -1.09 -13.37
N GLU A 60 20.30 -0.52 -14.19
CA GLU A 60 20.08 0.74 -14.90
C GLU A 60 18.90 0.70 -15.90
N ASN A 61 18.45 -0.49 -16.30
CA ASN A 61 17.26 -0.66 -17.15
C ASN A 61 15.97 -0.83 -16.34
N ASP A 62 16.00 -0.55 -15.05
CA ASP A 62 14.81 -0.61 -14.20
C ASP A 62 14.20 0.78 -14.01
N ILE A 63 12.86 0.84 -14.12
CA ILE A 63 12.02 1.89 -13.58
C ILE A 63 11.49 1.39 -12.26
N THR A 64 11.67 2.14 -11.16
CA THR A 64 11.02 1.82 -9.89
C THR A 64 9.93 2.83 -9.58
N THR A 65 8.79 2.35 -9.03
CA THR A 65 7.69 3.21 -8.59
C THR A 65 7.20 2.76 -7.20
N ASN A 66 6.84 3.72 -6.33
CA ASN A 66 6.32 3.45 -4.98
C ASN A 66 7.23 2.52 -4.15
N LEU A 67 8.54 2.66 -4.31
CA LEU A 67 9.59 1.88 -3.64
C LEU A 67 10.69 2.81 -3.13
N PRO A 68 11.43 2.41 -2.08
CA PRO A 68 12.60 3.15 -1.63
C PRO A 68 13.60 3.36 -2.77
N TYR A 69 14.20 4.55 -2.82
CA TYR A 69 15.19 4.90 -3.83
C TYR A 69 16.42 3.99 -3.76
N ASP A 70 16.84 3.50 -4.90
CA ASP A 70 18.09 2.75 -5.07
C ASP A 70 18.90 3.35 -6.25
N PRO A 71 20.16 3.75 -6.06
CA PRO A 71 20.95 4.43 -7.09
C PRO A 71 21.29 3.54 -8.31
N ARG A 72 21.08 2.23 -8.23
CA ARG A 72 21.34 1.28 -9.33
C ARG A 72 20.31 1.38 -10.44
N VAL A 73 19.12 1.93 -10.18
CA VAL A 73 18.04 2.01 -11.17
C VAL A 73 18.26 3.12 -12.20
N GLY A 74 17.58 3.04 -13.34
CA GLY A 74 17.60 4.09 -14.36
C GLY A 74 16.81 5.31 -13.94
N ILE A 75 15.60 5.09 -13.39
CA ILE A 75 14.73 6.15 -12.88
C ILE A 75 13.82 5.61 -11.77
N CYS A 76 13.54 6.44 -10.78
CA CYS A 76 12.64 6.14 -9.66
C CYS A 76 11.57 7.22 -9.55
N PHE A 77 10.31 6.80 -9.39
CA PHE A 77 9.18 7.68 -9.13
C PHE A 77 8.62 7.41 -7.74
N ASP A 78 8.47 8.46 -6.94
CA ASP A 78 7.98 8.36 -5.58
C ASP A 78 7.26 9.63 -5.13
N HIS A 79 6.43 9.52 -4.10
CA HIS A 79 5.71 10.64 -3.48
C HIS A 79 5.89 10.68 -1.94
N HIS A 80 6.64 9.74 -1.37
CA HIS A 80 6.83 9.63 0.07
C HIS A 80 7.83 10.67 0.60
N GLU A 81 7.35 11.67 1.33
CA GLU A 81 8.19 12.72 1.93
C GLU A 81 9.27 12.16 2.89
N SER A 82 8.99 11.03 3.56
CA SER A 82 9.94 10.37 4.47
C SER A 82 11.21 9.89 3.77
N GLU A 83 11.16 9.59 2.48
CA GLU A 83 12.33 9.18 1.70
C GLU A 83 13.27 10.35 1.40
N LEU A 84 12.74 11.60 1.29
CA LEU A 84 13.57 12.80 1.09
C LEU A 84 14.56 13.03 2.23
N SER A 85 14.14 12.76 3.46
CA SER A 85 15.02 12.92 4.63
C SER A 85 16.15 11.88 4.67
N ARG A 86 15.95 10.73 4.05
CA ARG A 86 16.93 9.63 3.98
C ARG A 86 17.91 9.77 2.83
N ASN A 87 17.48 10.40 1.74
CA ASN A 87 18.21 10.42 0.46
C ASN A 87 18.32 11.84 -0.14
N SER A 88 18.56 12.87 0.69
CA SER A 88 18.57 14.28 0.26
C SER A 88 19.53 14.58 -0.91
N ASP A 89 20.61 13.83 -1.06
CA ASP A 89 21.58 14.00 -2.14
C ASP A 89 21.17 13.32 -3.46
N ALA A 90 20.28 12.32 -3.40
CA ALA A 90 19.87 11.56 -4.57
C ALA A 90 18.98 12.37 -5.54
N VAL A 91 18.28 13.39 -5.06
CA VAL A 91 17.49 14.31 -5.90
C VAL A 91 18.35 15.01 -6.96
N LYS A 92 19.64 15.19 -6.70
CA LYS A 92 20.59 15.89 -7.59
C LYS A 92 20.96 15.09 -8.83
N ASP A 93 20.80 13.77 -8.80
CA ASP A 93 21.23 12.92 -9.91
C ASP A 93 20.22 12.86 -11.06
N GLY A 94 19.02 13.48 -10.88
CA GLY A 94 17.95 13.50 -11.89
C GLY A 94 17.29 12.14 -12.18
N LYS A 95 17.70 11.08 -11.46
CA LYS A 95 17.15 9.74 -11.56
C LYS A 95 15.97 9.53 -10.60
N TRP A 96 15.84 10.38 -9.60
CA TRP A 96 14.77 10.28 -8.62
C TRP A 96 13.78 11.43 -8.79
N ILE A 97 12.60 11.09 -9.28
CA ILE A 97 11.50 12.02 -9.50
C ILE A 97 10.54 11.87 -8.32
N ILE A 98 10.48 12.89 -7.49
CA ILE A 98 9.62 12.92 -6.31
C ILE A 98 8.76 14.18 -6.28
N GLU A 99 7.45 13.98 -6.10
CA GLU A 99 6.46 15.06 -5.97
C GLU A 99 5.72 14.89 -4.64
N LYS A 100 6.03 15.75 -3.66
CA LYS A 100 5.45 15.69 -2.31
C LYS A 100 3.94 15.87 -2.25
N ASP A 101 3.38 16.66 -3.18
CA ASP A 101 1.96 16.97 -3.22
C ASP A 101 1.17 15.95 -4.06
N ALA A 102 1.85 15.02 -4.72
CA ALA A 102 1.20 13.93 -5.43
C ALA A 102 0.59 12.95 -4.44
N LYS A 103 -0.64 12.53 -4.71
CA LYS A 103 -1.39 11.62 -3.84
C LYS A 103 -1.02 10.15 -4.04
N SER A 104 -0.27 9.82 -5.12
CA SER A 104 0.17 8.47 -5.48
C SER A 104 1.44 8.52 -6.33
N ALA A 105 2.22 7.44 -6.39
CA ALA A 105 3.34 7.34 -7.32
C ALA A 105 2.87 7.29 -8.78
N ALA A 106 1.69 6.73 -9.05
CA ALA A 106 1.05 6.80 -10.37
C ALA A 106 0.80 8.24 -10.81
N ARG A 107 0.42 9.14 -9.88
CA ARG A 107 0.28 10.57 -10.17
C ARG A 107 1.61 11.20 -10.58
N VAL A 108 2.71 10.85 -9.91
CA VAL A 108 4.06 11.34 -10.26
C VAL A 108 4.45 10.87 -11.67
N VAL A 109 4.26 9.58 -11.97
CA VAL A 109 4.52 9.01 -13.30
C VAL A 109 3.66 9.70 -14.37
N TYR A 110 2.37 9.87 -14.08
CA TYR A 110 1.44 10.55 -15.00
C TYR A 110 1.86 11.98 -15.28
N ASN A 111 2.16 12.78 -14.28
CA ASN A 111 2.59 14.17 -14.42
C ASN A 111 3.88 14.28 -15.22
N TYR A 112 4.83 13.39 -14.96
CA TYR A 112 6.15 13.40 -15.63
C TYR A 112 6.05 13.10 -17.13
N TYR A 113 5.20 12.14 -17.53
CA TYR A 113 5.11 11.69 -18.91
C TYR A 113 3.95 12.30 -19.72
N LYS A 114 2.95 12.90 -19.07
CA LYS A 114 1.79 13.46 -19.77
C LYS A 114 2.22 14.58 -20.71
N LYS A 115 2.00 14.36 -22.02
CA LYS A 115 2.21 15.35 -23.08
C LYS A 115 1.04 15.24 -24.06
N ASP A 116 0.29 16.34 -24.23
CA ASP A 116 -0.87 16.37 -25.11
C ASP A 116 -1.79 15.14 -24.95
N ASP A 117 -1.84 14.29 -25.98
CA ASP A 117 -2.76 13.15 -26.07
C ASP A 117 -2.08 11.78 -25.93
N ASN A 118 -0.92 11.68 -25.30
CA ASN A 118 -0.15 10.43 -25.26
C ASN A 118 -0.65 9.36 -24.26
N LEU A 119 -1.58 9.71 -23.36
CA LEU A 119 -2.14 8.83 -22.33
C LEU A 119 -3.67 8.73 -22.43
N LYS A 120 -4.18 8.49 -23.65
CA LYS A 120 -5.64 8.50 -23.94
C LYS A 120 -6.43 7.41 -23.24
N ARG A 121 -5.81 6.25 -22.98
CA ARG A 121 -6.46 5.10 -22.32
C ARG A 121 -6.38 5.19 -20.80
N ILE A 122 -5.62 6.14 -20.25
CA ILE A 122 -5.60 6.39 -18.81
C ILE A 122 -6.71 7.40 -18.49
N SER A 123 -7.83 6.89 -17.98
CA SER A 123 -8.99 7.72 -17.66
C SER A 123 -8.76 8.60 -16.43
N ASP A 124 -9.43 9.74 -16.38
CA ASP A 124 -9.42 10.60 -15.19
C ASP A 124 -10.02 9.87 -13.97
N GLU A 125 -10.92 8.91 -14.20
CA GLU A 125 -11.54 8.09 -13.16
C GLU A 125 -10.52 7.18 -12.47
N ILE A 126 -9.68 6.47 -13.24
CA ILE A 126 -8.66 5.60 -12.65
C ILE A 126 -7.58 6.40 -11.92
N MET A 127 -7.23 7.59 -12.45
CA MET A 127 -6.30 8.50 -11.79
C MET A 127 -6.87 9.07 -10.49
N TRP A 128 -8.17 9.40 -10.47
CA TRP A 128 -8.86 9.78 -9.24
C TRP A 128 -8.88 8.62 -8.24
N ALA A 129 -9.16 7.42 -8.72
CA ALA A 129 -9.29 6.23 -7.87
C ALA A 129 -7.95 5.86 -7.19
N VAL A 130 -6.84 5.90 -7.93
CA VAL A 130 -5.53 5.60 -7.36
C VAL A 130 -5.09 6.67 -6.36
N ASP A 131 -5.30 7.93 -6.66
CA ASP A 131 -4.99 9.04 -5.75
C ASP A 131 -5.79 8.92 -4.44
N LYS A 132 -7.09 8.61 -4.55
CA LYS A 132 -7.97 8.41 -3.41
C LYS A 132 -7.52 7.23 -2.54
N GLY A 133 -7.16 6.12 -3.18
CA GLY A 133 -6.74 4.88 -2.50
C GLY A 133 -5.44 5.03 -1.74
N ASP A 134 -4.44 5.59 -2.38
CA ASP A 134 -3.10 5.69 -1.79
C ASP A 134 -3.00 6.79 -0.72
N SER A 135 -3.73 7.91 -0.90
CA SER A 135 -3.87 8.92 0.14
C SER A 135 -4.85 8.56 1.25
N ALA A 136 -5.55 7.42 1.14
CA ALA A 136 -6.61 6.97 2.07
C ALA A 136 -7.74 8.01 2.28
N ASP A 137 -8.09 8.76 1.24
CA ASP A 137 -9.12 9.80 1.25
C ASP A 137 -10.53 9.17 1.11
N PHE A 138 -10.88 8.29 2.04
CA PHE A 138 -12.16 7.57 2.07
C PHE A 138 -13.15 8.20 3.04
N THR A 139 -14.42 8.17 2.67
CA THR A 139 -15.53 8.46 3.60
C THR A 139 -15.84 7.25 4.48
N MET A 140 -16.55 7.47 5.59
CA MET A 140 -17.02 6.37 6.45
C MET A 140 -17.93 5.39 5.71
N ASP A 141 -18.74 5.88 4.78
CA ASP A 141 -19.63 5.03 3.99
C ASP A 141 -18.84 4.16 3.01
N GLU A 142 -17.87 4.72 2.31
CA GLU A 142 -16.98 3.96 1.43
C GLU A 142 -16.16 2.89 2.16
N VAL A 143 -15.80 3.12 3.41
CA VAL A 143 -15.12 2.12 4.23
C VAL A 143 -16.05 0.99 4.65
N LYS A 144 -17.33 1.30 4.95
CA LYS A 144 -18.32 0.29 5.35
C LYS A 144 -18.88 -0.49 4.16
N ASN A 145 -19.17 0.23 3.08
CA ASN A 145 -19.88 -0.25 1.90
C ASN A 145 -19.08 0.05 0.63
N PRO A 146 -17.86 -0.49 0.48
CA PRO A 146 -17.00 -0.16 -0.65
C PRO A 146 -17.62 -0.65 -1.96
N GLN A 147 -17.54 0.19 -2.99
CA GLN A 147 -18.03 -0.08 -4.34
C GLN A 147 -17.02 0.40 -5.39
N GLY A 148 -17.15 -0.09 -6.60
CA GLY A 148 -16.34 0.36 -7.73
C GLY A 148 -14.84 0.28 -7.44
N TRP A 149 -14.11 1.32 -7.81
CA TRP A 149 -12.67 1.41 -7.58
C TRP A 149 -12.25 1.43 -6.11
N VAL A 150 -13.10 1.91 -5.21
CA VAL A 150 -12.82 1.84 -3.76
C VAL A 150 -12.77 0.39 -3.29
N LEU A 151 -13.70 -0.46 -3.75
CA LEU A 151 -13.67 -1.90 -3.48
C LEU A 151 -12.42 -2.55 -4.07
N MET A 152 -12.07 -2.22 -5.32
CA MET A 152 -10.84 -2.72 -5.94
C MET A 152 -9.59 -2.33 -5.13
N ASN A 153 -9.50 -1.09 -4.64
CA ASN A 153 -8.42 -0.66 -3.75
C ASN A 153 -8.29 -1.57 -2.52
N PHE A 154 -9.40 -1.87 -1.83
CA PHE A 154 -9.37 -2.72 -0.63
C PHE A 154 -9.03 -4.17 -0.93
N ILE A 155 -9.48 -4.71 -2.08
CA ILE A 155 -9.16 -6.08 -2.51
C ILE A 155 -7.66 -6.20 -2.83
N MET A 156 -7.07 -5.17 -3.42
CA MET A 156 -5.67 -5.15 -3.83
C MET A 156 -4.71 -4.72 -2.71
N ASP A 157 -5.20 -4.08 -1.63
CA ASP A 157 -4.36 -3.71 -0.49
C ASP A 157 -3.92 -4.97 0.27
N ALA A 158 -2.62 -5.23 0.28
CA ALA A 158 -2.03 -6.37 1.01
C ALA A 158 -2.40 -6.37 2.51
N ARG A 159 -2.67 -5.18 3.09
CA ARG A 159 -3.05 -5.01 4.50
C ARG A 159 -4.48 -5.48 4.78
N THR A 160 -5.33 -5.61 3.77
CA THR A 160 -6.63 -6.27 3.90
C THR A 160 -6.48 -7.75 4.25
N GLY A 161 -5.40 -8.38 3.78
CA GLY A 161 -5.02 -9.73 4.15
C GLY A 161 -5.56 -10.83 3.23
N LEU A 162 -6.18 -10.49 2.09
CA LEU A 162 -6.66 -11.47 1.11
C LEU A 162 -5.52 -12.32 0.52
N GLY A 163 -4.30 -11.80 0.50
CA GLY A 163 -3.10 -12.54 0.06
C GLY A 163 -2.76 -13.77 0.91
N ARG A 164 -3.42 -13.98 2.07
CA ARG A 164 -3.26 -15.20 2.90
C ARG A 164 -4.00 -16.41 2.34
N PHE A 165 -4.97 -16.20 1.44
CA PHE A 165 -5.73 -17.27 0.78
C PHE A 165 -5.03 -17.67 -0.51
N HIS A 166 -4.81 -18.97 -0.69
CA HIS A 166 -4.05 -19.50 -1.81
C HIS A 166 -4.87 -20.40 -2.74
N ASP A 167 -6.17 -20.57 -2.46
CA ASP A 167 -7.08 -21.47 -3.20
C ASP A 167 -7.79 -20.76 -4.36
N PHE A 168 -7.32 -19.59 -4.78
CA PHE A 168 -7.83 -18.86 -5.92
C PHE A 168 -7.48 -19.56 -7.24
N ARG A 169 -8.35 -19.42 -8.23
CA ARG A 169 -8.18 -19.99 -9.57
C ARG A 169 -6.86 -19.58 -10.22
N ILE A 170 -6.48 -18.30 -10.07
CA ILE A 170 -5.19 -17.77 -10.51
C ILE A 170 -4.51 -17.04 -9.35
N SER A 171 -3.17 -16.96 -9.40
CA SER A 171 -2.41 -16.23 -8.40
C SER A 171 -2.70 -14.73 -8.44
N ASN A 172 -2.41 -14.02 -7.33
CA ASN A 172 -2.52 -12.56 -7.31
C ASN A 172 -1.60 -11.90 -8.34
N TYR A 173 -0.42 -12.47 -8.60
CA TYR A 173 0.48 -11.99 -9.65
C TYR A 173 -0.17 -12.08 -11.04
N GLN A 174 -0.78 -13.23 -11.38
CA GLN A 174 -1.46 -13.40 -12.67
C GLN A 174 -2.63 -12.43 -12.82
N LEU A 175 -3.43 -12.26 -11.76
CA LEU A 175 -4.52 -11.28 -11.75
C LEU A 175 -4.02 -9.86 -11.97
N MET A 176 -2.94 -9.45 -11.29
CA MET A 176 -2.35 -8.12 -11.50
C MET A 176 -1.93 -7.93 -12.96
N MET A 177 -1.27 -8.93 -13.57
CA MET A 177 -0.84 -8.85 -14.99
C MET A 177 -2.02 -8.74 -15.94
N GLU A 178 -3.12 -9.47 -15.70
CA GLU A 178 -4.36 -9.37 -16.50
C GLU A 178 -5.04 -8.01 -16.34
N LEU A 179 -5.13 -7.49 -15.11
CA LEU A 179 -5.78 -6.21 -14.82
C LEU A 179 -5.06 -5.02 -15.44
N ILE A 180 -3.72 -5.04 -15.56
CA ILE A 180 -2.94 -3.96 -16.21
C ILE A 180 -3.45 -3.69 -17.63
N ASP A 181 -3.77 -4.73 -18.39
CA ASP A 181 -4.29 -4.59 -19.75
C ASP A 181 -5.80 -4.35 -19.75
N TYR A 182 -6.53 -5.08 -18.92
CA TYR A 182 -7.98 -5.05 -18.92
C TYR A 182 -8.53 -3.67 -18.48
N CYS A 183 -7.95 -3.07 -17.45
CA CYS A 183 -8.40 -1.77 -16.93
C CYS A 183 -8.14 -0.60 -17.89
N LEU A 184 -7.31 -0.77 -18.92
CA LEU A 184 -7.07 0.27 -19.94
C LEU A 184 -8.30 0.52 -20.82
N ASP A 185 -9.15 -0.49 -21.05
CA ASP A 185 -10.23 -0.44 -22.03
C ASP A 185 -11.63 -0.74 -21.45
N HIS A 186 -11.70 -1.03 -20.12
CA HIS A 186 -12.94 -1.48 -19.50
C HIS A 186 -13.28 -0.64 -18.27
N SER A 187 -14.57 -0.52 -18.01
CA SER A 187 -15.09 0.15 -16.80
C SER A 187 -14.81 -0.67 -15.53
N VAL A 188 -14.91 -0.04 -14.37
CA VAL A 188 -14.76 -0.75 -13.09
C VAL A 188 -15.87 -1.80 -12.89
N GLU A 189 -17.05 -1.55 -13.43
CA GLU A 189 -18.18 -2.52 -13.42
C GLU A 189 -17.80 -3.78 -14.17
N ASP A 190 -17.16 -3.65 -15.35
CA ASP A 190 -16.67 -4.80 -16.12
C ASP A 190 -15.54 -5.53 -15.39
N VAL A 191 -14.62 -4.81 -14.79
CA VAL A 191 -13.51 -5.35 -13.97
C VAL A 191 -14.08 -6.21 -12.82
N LEU A 192 -15.08 -5.69 -12.10
CA LEU A 192 -15.71 -6.39 -10.97
C LEU A 192 -16.50 -7.66 -11.40
N GLN A 193 -16.86 -7.81 -12.69
CA GLN A 193 -17.50 -9.00 -13.22
C GLN A 193 -16.51 -10.09 -13.68
N LEU A 194 -15.21 -9.78 -13.76
CA LEU A 194 -14.20 -10.80 -14.07
C LEU A 194 -14.26 -11.93 -13.03
N PRO A 195 -14.31 -13.21 -13.44
CA PRO A 195 -14.44 -14.33 -12.50
C PRO A 195 -13.39 -14.32 -11.39
N ASP A 196 -12.15 -13.96 -11.72
CA ASP A 196 -11.03 -13.93 -10.76
C ASP A 196 -11.07 -12.74 -9.81
N VAL A 197 -11.65 -11.62 -10.23
CA VAL A 197 -11.95 -10.48 -9.37
C VAL A 197 -13.13 -10.80 -8.48
N LYS A 198 -14.22 -11.35 -9.07
CA LYS A 198 -15.43 -11.69 -8.33
C LYS A 198 -15.17 -12.69 -7.19
N GLU A 199 -14.34 -13.69 -7.43
CA GLU A 199 -13.92 -14.67 -6.41
C GLU A 199 -13.32 -13.96 -5.17
N ARG A 200 -12.51 -12.93 -5.38
CA ARG A 200 -11.92 -12.12 -4.31
C ARG A 200 -12.90 -11.16 -3.66
N VAL A 201 -13.83 -10.60 -4.45
CA VAL A 201 -14.94 -9.78 -3.95
C VAL A 201 -15.84 -10.57 -3.01
N ASP A 202 -16.25 -11.77 -3.44
CA ASP A 202 -17.12 -12.65 -2.66
C ASP A 202 -16.43 -13.03 -1.33
N LEU A 203 -15.14 -13.38 -1.37
CA LEU A 203 -14.35 -13.67 -0.17
C LEU A 203 -14.17 -12.43 0.72
N TYR A 204 -13.93 -11.26 0.14
CA TYR A 204 -13.78 -10.01 0.89
C TYR A 204 -15.03 -9.75 1.75
N PHE A 205 -16.23 -9.82 1.16
CA PHE A 205 -17.46 -9.56 1.89
C PHE A 205 -17.79 -10.65 2.92
N GLU A 206 -17.54 -11.92 2.61
CA GLU A 206 -17.66 -13.02 3.59
C GLU A 206 -16.75 -12.78 4.81
N GLN A 207 -15.52 -12.37 4.56
CA GLN A 207 -14.55 -12.12 5.63
C GLN A 207 -14.85 -10.82 6.39
N GLN A 208 -15.33 -9.77 5.71
CA GLN A 208 -15.64 -8.49 6.34
C GLN A 208 -16.71 -8.60 7.41
N GLU A 209 -17.74 -9.40 7.20
CA GLU A 209 -18.79 -9.64 8.22
C GLU A 209 -18.19 -10.28 9.48
N LYS A 210 -17.39 -11.34 9.31
CA LYS A 210 -16.70 -12.02 10.42
C LYS A 210 -15.69 -11.10 11.11
N PHE A 211 -14.96 -10.30 10.36
CA PHE A 211 -14.02 -9.32 10.87
C PHE A 211 -14.73 -8.22 11.70
N TRP A 212 -15.87 -7.74 11.23
CA TRP A 212 -16.69 -6.77 11.95
C TRP A 212 -17.14 -7.30 13.32
N GLU A 213 -17.66 -8.53 13.39
CA GLU A 213 -18.07 -9.15 14.66
C GLU A 213 -16.86 -9.42 15.57
N GLN A 214 -15.72 -9.81 15.00
CA GLN A 214 -14.49 -9.97 15.77
C GLN A 214 -14.03 -8.64 16.38
N LEU A 215 -13.99 -7.57 15.60
CA LEU A 215 -13.62 -6.24 16.12
C LEU A 215 -14.51 -5.83 17.29
N LYS A 216 -15.85 -6.03 17.20
CA LYS A 216 -16.78 -5.74 18.31
C LYS A 216 -16.44 -6.50 19.59
N ALA A 217 -16.01 -7.76 19.45
CA ALA A 217 -15.74 -8.62 20.58
C ALA A 217 -14.42 -8.30 21.30
N VAL A 218 -13.41 -7.79 20.56
CA VAL A 218 -12.03 -7.68 21.06
C VAL A 218 -11.52 -6.24 21.11
N SER A 219 -12.37 -5.22 20.86
CA SER A 219 -11.93 -3.84 20.89
C SER A 219 -12.63 -3.02 21.96
N HIS A 220 -11.92 -2.03 22.48
CA HIS A 220 -12.45 -1.00 23.39
C HIS A 220 -11.68 0.30 23.21
N GLN A 221 -12.27 1.41 23.64
CA GLN A 221 -11.64 2.73 23.54
C GLN A 221 -11.10 3.19 24.88
N GLU A 222 -9.84 3.68 24.88
CA GLU A 222 -9.20 4.35 26.00
C GLU A 222 -8.70 5.74 25.57
N GLY A 223 -9.39 6.80 26.00
CA GLY A 223 -9.09 8.15 25.60
C GLY A 223 -9.15 8.34 24.08
N ARG A 224 -8.05 8.72 23.45
CA ARG A 224 -7.94 8.93 22.00
C ARG A 224 -7.64 7.65 21.20
N CYS A 225 -7.40 6.54 21.89
CA CYS A 225 -6.97 5.27 21.28
C CYS A 225 -8.10 4.24 21.29
N VAL A 226 -8.25 3.48 20.22
CA VAL A 226 -8.99 2.21 20.23
C VAL A 226 -7.98 1.06 20.25
N ILE A 227 -8.14 0.17 21.22
CA ILE A 227 -7.30 -1.01 21.40
C ILE A 227 -8.04 -2.21 20.81
N VAL A 228 -7.33 -3.02 20.04
CA VAL A 228 -7.83 -4.25 19.43
C VAL A 228 -6.87 -5.38 19.81
N ASP A 229 -7.22 -6.17 20.82
CA ASP A 229 -6.37 -7.28 21.27
C ASP A 229 -6.80 -8.60 20.63
N LEU A 230 -5.99 -9.07 19.70
CA LEU A 230 -6.22 -10.29 18.94
C LEU A 230 -5.47 -11.52 19.48
N ARG A 231 -4.77 -11.40 20.62
CA ARG A 231 -3.92 -12.48 21.14
C ARG A 231 -4.71 -13.74 21.53
N ASP A 232 -5.95 -13.57 21.97
CA ASP A 232 -6.83 -14.69 22.39
C ASP A 232 -7.70 -15.21 21.21
N GLN A 233 -7.42 -14.77 19.99
CA GLN A 233 -8.16 -15.20 18.82
C GLN A 233 -7.44 -16.34 18.10
N ASP A 234 -8.13 -17.45 17.86
CA ASP A 234 -7.61 -18.59 17.10
C ASP A 234 -7.47 -18.24 15.61
N VAL A 235 -8.39 -17.43 15.10
CA VAL A 235 -8.43 -16.94 13.70
C VAL A 235 -8.53 -15.43 13.68
N ILE A 236 -7.65 -14.77 12.93
CA ILE A 236 -7.76 -13.34 12.62
C ILE A 236 -8.40 -13.22 11.25
N TYR A 237 -9.62 -12.71 11.20
CA TYR A 237 -10.34 -12.51 9.94
C TYR A 237 -9.73 -11.38 9.12
N THR A 238 -9.99 -11.42 7.83
CA THR A 238 -9.51 -10.45 6.85
C THR A 238 -10.51 -9.31 6.71
N GLY A 239 -10.03 -8.08 6.65
CA GLY A 239 -10.91 -6.93 6.51
C GLY A 239 -10.18 -5.61 6.34
N ASN A 240 -10.95 -4.59 5.98
CA ASN A 240 -10.44 -3.24 5.83
C ASN A 240 -9.99 -2.67 7.17
N ARG A 241 -8.71 -2.31 7.26
CA ARG A 241 -8.10 -1.76 8.48
C ARG A 241 -8.73 -0.46 9.00
N PHE A 242 -9.43 0.30 8.14
CA PHE A 242 -10.10 1.54 8.53
C PHE A 242 -11.46 1.31 9.17
N LEU A 243 -12.01 0.08 9.09
CA LEU A 243 -13.32 -0.26 9.59
C LEU A 243 -13.45 0.02 11.10
N ILE A 244 -12.36 -0.16 11.85
CA ILE A 244 -12.33 0.13 13.30
C ILE A 244 -12.73 1.57 13.63
N TYR A 245 -12.33 2.55 12.81
CA TYR A 245 -12.66 3.96 13.04
C TYR A 245 -14.11 4.31 12.71
N THR A 246 -14.82 3.46 11.98
CA THR A 246 -16.26 3.62 11.77
C THR A 246 -17.06 3.11 12.96
N MET A 247 -16.49 2.25 13.80
CA MET A 247 -17.05 1.77 15.06
C MET A 247 -16.73 2.72 16.21
N TYR A 248 -15.55 3.34 16.17
CA TYR A 248 -15.06 4.29 17.17
C TYR A 248 -14.74 5.64 16.51
N PRO A 249 -15.78 6.41 16.12
CA PRO A 249 -15.59 7.65 15.37
C PRO A 249 -14.85 8.74 16.15
N ASP A 250 -14.76 8.61 17.47
CA ASP A 250 -14.03 9.54 18.33
C ASP A 250 -12.57 9.14 18.57
N ALA A 251 -12.15 7.96 18.15
CA ALA A 251 -10.78 7.53 18.25
C ALA A 251 -9.90 8.22 17.19
N TYR A 252 -8.72 8.66 17.61
CA TYR A 252 -7.69 9.24 16.75
C TYR A 252 -6.67 8.20 16.31
N PHE A 253 -6.44 7.18 17.13
CA PHE A 253 -5.46 6.14 16.88
C PHE A 253 -6.06 4.76 17.12
N SER A 254 -5.57 3.76 16.40
CA SER A 254 -5.83 2.35 16.69
C SER A 254 -4.53 1.65 17.06
N ILE A 255 -4.62 0.76 18.05
CA ILE A 255 -3.52 -0.06 18.54
C ILE A 255 -3.97 -1.51 18.45
N HIS A 256 -3.47 -2.22 17.44
CA HIS A 256 -3.76 -3.64 17.25
C HIS A 256 -2.63 -4.47 17.86
N ILE A 257 -2.98 -5.43 18.70
CA ILE A 257 -2.06 -6.30 19.42
C ILE A 257 -2.29 -7.73 18.94
N ALA A 258 -1.26 -8.37 18.41
CA ALA A 258 -1.35 -9.73 17.93
C ALA A 258 -0.04 -10.50 18.15
N TRP A 259 -0.11 -11.82 18.23
CA TRP A 259 1.10 -12.64 18.28
C TRP A 259 1.90 -12.48 16.99
N GLY A 260 3.20 -12.29 17.11
CA GLY A 260 4.13 -12.40 16.01
C GLY A 260 4.28 -13.85 15.52
N PHE A 261 5.15 -14.03 14.53
CA PHE A 261 5.33 -15.35 13.90
C PHE A 261 5.63 -16.43 14.95
N ARG A 262 4.82 -17.50 14.96
CA ARG A 262 4.90 -18.60 15.92
C ARG A 262 4.89 -18.17 17.40
N LYS A 263 4.26 -17.05 17.71
CA LYS A 263 4.17 -16.46 19.06
C LYS A 263 5.53 -16.16 19.71
N GLN A 264 6.57 -15.92 18.90
CA GLN A 264 7.91 -15.62 19.44
C GLN A 264 8.02 -14.20 20.04
N ASN A 265 7.11 -13.31 19.69
CA ASN A 265 6.97 -11.96 20.21
C ASN A 265 5.51 -11.49 20.04
N THR A 266 5.22 -10.29 20.50
CA THR A 266 3.95 -9.60 20.27
C THR A 266 4.17 -8.42 19.32
N ALA A 267 3.40 -8.39 18.24
CA ALA A 267 3.36 -7.25 17.32
C ALA A 267 2.33 -6.23 17.82
N VAL A 268 2.76 -4.99 17.97
CA VAL A 268 1.92 -3.82 18.27
C VAL A 268 1.90 -2.95 17.02
N MET A 269 0.76 -2.92 16.35
CA MET A 269 0.54 -2.20 15.09
C MET A 269 -0.32 -0.97 15.37
N ILE A 270 0.18 0.21 15.04
CA ILE A 270 -0.45 1.48 15.37
C ILE A 270 -0.82 2.20 14.07
N GLY A 271 -2.04 2.74 14.01
CA GLY A 271 -2.54 3.53 12.90
C GLY A 271 -3.22 4.81 13.37
N LYS A 272 -3.19 5.85 12.52
CA LYS A 272 -3.95 7.09 12.72
C LYS A 272 -5.29 7.00 11.98
N SER A 273 -6.34 7.57 12.57
CA SER A 273 -7.64 7.69 11.91
C SER A 273 -7.55 8.58 10.67
N ILE A 274 -8.15 8.11 9.58
CA ILE A 274 -8.31 8.90 8.35
C ILE A 274 -9.51 9.86 8.40
N PHE A 275 -10.35 9.76 9.44
CA PHE A 275 -11.56 10.56 9.59
C PHE A 275 -11.41 11.71 10.60
N LYS A 276 -10.26 11.80 11.26
CA LYS A 276 -9.96 12.86 12.22
C LYS A 276 -8.84 13.74 11.71
N ASP A 277 -9.18 14.98 11.41
CA ASP A 277 -8.18 16.02 11.25
C ASP A 277 -7.64 16.40 12.64
N THR A 278 -6.34 16.34 12.83
CA THR A 278 -5.72 16.47 14.14
C THR A 278 -4.65 17.57 14.17
N PRO A 279 -5.02 18.86 13.99
CA PRO A 279 -4.04 19.93 14.09
C PRO A 279 -3.41 20.03 15.49
N ASP A 280 -4.17 19.63 16.54
CA ASP A 280 -3.73 19.74 17.94
C ASP A 280 -3.02 18.46 18.47
N VAL A 281 -2.98 17.38 17.70
CA VAL A 281 -2.34 16.12 18.09
C VAL A 281 -1.25 15.78 17.08
N ASP A 282 -0.16 16.55 17.13
CA ASP A 282 1.01 16.29 16.26
C ASP A 282 1.87 15.16 16.84
N LYS A 283 1.28 13.96 16.94
CA LYS A 283 1.98 12.74 17.37
C LYS A 283 2.48 11.98 16.16
N ASN A 284 3.75 11.64 16.19
CA ASN A 284 4.38 10.83 15.16
C ASN A 284 4.43 9.37 15.63
N ILE A 285 3.69 8.49 14.96
CA ILE A 285 3.65 7.07 15.31
C ILE A 285 5.02 6.41 15.17
N ALA A 286 5.85 6.86 14.20
CA ALA A 286 7.18 6.31 14.04
C ALA A 286 8.04 6.48 15.30
N ASP A 287 7.93 7.62 16.03
CA ASP A 287 8.77 7.90 17.19
C ASP A 287 8.52 6.90 18.32
N ILE A 288 7.24 6.62 18.62
CA ILE A 288 6.92 5.65 19.66
C ILE A 288 7.26 4.22 19.23
N CYS A 289 7.06 3.88 17.95
CA CYS A 289 7.47 2.57 17.45
C CYS A 289 8.99 2.37 17.50
N LEU A 290 9.79 3.39 17.15
CA LEU A 290 11.26 3.37 17.23
C LEU A 290 11.76 3.18 18.65
N LYS A 291 11.10 3.80 19.65
CA LYS A 291 11.42 3.60 21.08
C LYS A 291 11.41 2.11 21.47
N TYR A 292 10.57 1.32 20.85
CA TYR A 292 10.42 -0.11 21.08
C TYR A 292 11.02 -0.99 19.97
N GLY A 293 12.03 -0.49 19.26
CA GLY A 293 12.78 -1.27 18.27
C GLY A 293 12.03 -1.55 16.97
N GLY A 294 10.92 -0.83 16.75
CA GLY A 294 10.11 -0.94 15.54
C GLY A 294 10.41 0.15 14.52
N GLY A 295 9.41 0.50 13.73
CA GLY A 295 9.50 1.55 12.73
C GLY A 295 8.14 1.94 12.16
N GLY A 296 8.15 2.91 11.26
CA GLY A 296 6.91 3.38 10.64
C GLY A 296 7.06 4.79 10.04
N HIS A 297 5.91 5.40 9.85
CA HIS A 297 5.74 6.78 9.38
C HIS A 297 4.87 7.56 10.36
N LYS A 298 4.68 8.85 10.11
CA LYS A 298 3.85 9.72 10.96
C LYS A 298 2.46 9.13 11.27
N ASN A 299 1.84 8.45 10.30
CA ASN A 299 0.46 7.97 10.37
C ASN A 299 0.29 6.47 10.62
N ALA A 300 1.35 5.69 10.59
CA ALA A 300 1.30 4.25 10.86
C ALA A 300 2.67 3.70 11.24
N GLY A 301 2.70 2.71 12.13
CA GLY A 301 3.94 2.07 12.55
C GLY A 301 3.69 0.73 13.22
N THR A 302 4.75 -0.02 13.41
CA THR A 302 4.71 -1.32 14.10
C THR A 302 5.97 -1.50 14.92
N CYS A 303 5.83 -2.01 16.13
CA CYS A 303 6.94 -2.55 16.91
C CYS A 303 6.65 -3.98 17.31
N GLN A 304 7.73 -4.73 17.60
CA GLN A 304 7.64 -6.11 18.09
C GLN A 304 8.29 -6.16 19.46
N VAL A 305 7.51 -6.48 20.48
CA VAL A 305 7.94 -6.51 21.87
C VAL A 305 7.98 -7.93 22.40
N GLU A 306 8.79 -8.21 23.41
CA GLU A 306 8.78 -9.48 24.12
C GLU A 306 7.41 -9.70 24.76
N ASN A 307 6.93 -10.95 24.76
CA ASN A 307 5.56 -11.26 25.16
C ASN A 307 5.23 -10.85 26.61
N ASP A 308 6.20 -10.92 27.51
CA ASP A 308 6.08 -10.53 28.92
C ASP A 308 6.18 -9.03 29.16
N LYS A 309 6.56 -8.24 28.15
CA LYS A 309 6.70 -6.78 28.26
C LYS A 309 5.51 -5.99 27.72
N VAL A 310 4.54 -6.66 27.12
CA VAL A 310 3.38 -5.97 26.49
C VAL A 310 2.63 -5.13 27.52
N ASP A 311 2.43 -5.66 28.73
CA ASP A 311 1.68 -4.99 29.81
C ASP A 311 2.42 -3.75 30.37
N GLU A 312 3.74 -3.63 30.14
CA GLU A 312 4.54 -2.45 30.50
C GLU A 312 4.56 -1.43 29.34
N VAL A 313 4.60 -1.91 28.10
CA VAL A 313 4.74 -1.09 26.88
C VAL A 313 3.43 -0.42 26.51
N LEU A 314 2.31 -1.14 26.64
CA LEU A 314 0.99 -0.63 26.22
C LEU A 314 0.56 0.65 26.99
N PRO A 315 0.69 0.76 28.32
CA PRO A 315 0.40 1.99 29.04
C PRO A 315 1.24 3.18 28.56
N ASP A 316 2.52 2.98 28.29
CA ASP A 316 3.39 4.06 27.79
C ASP A 316 2.99 4.53 26.38
N ILE A 317 2.58 3.60 25.51
CA ILE A 317 2.01 3.96 24.18
C ILE A 317 0.72 4.76 24.35
N LEU A 318 -0.17 4.34 25.24
CA LEU A 318 -1.43 5.03 25.52
C LEU A 318 -1.19 6.44 26.09
N ASP A 319 -0.27 6.58 27.04
CA ASP A 319 0.10 7.87 27.61
C ASP A 319 0.68 8.80 26.54
N TYR A 320 1.52 8.29 25.64
CA TYR A 320 2.07 9.05 24.51
C TYR A 320 0.97 9.65 23.64
N PHE A 321 -0.10 8.93 23.31
CA PHE A 321 -1.18 9.41 22.45
C PHE A 321 -2.25 10.21 23.20
N ASN A 322 -2.45 9.97 24.48
CA ASN A 322 -3.46 10.66 25.30
C ASN A 322 -2.97 11.98 25.93
N SER A 323 -1.64 12.19 25.94
CA SER A 323 -1.03 13.44 26.44
C SER A 323 -1.12 14.63 25.40
#